data_f1cdd086eb3a423884d9d0bccf0389c7
#
_entry.id   f1cdd086eb3a423884d9d0bccf0389c7
#
_cell.length_a   1.000
_cell.length_b   1.000
_cell.length_c   1.000
_cell.angle_alpha   90.00
_cell.angle_beta   90.00
_cell.angle_gamma   90.00
#
_symmetry.space_group_name_H-M   'P 1'
#
loop_
_entity.id
_entity.type
_entity.pdbx_description
1 polymer ?
#
loop_
_entity_poly.entity_id
_entity_poly.type
_entity_poly.pdbx_seq_one_letter_code
_entity_poly.pdbx_strand_id
1 'polypeptide(L)'
;MIGSDPSYPGYMTRGIGDPATYYYRRVYTDGVRAVEAARSHPAIDPAQVAVSGGSQGGGISIAVAGLVPDLVASLPDVPFLCHFRRATEITDAAPYAEIISYLRVHRDKLDRVFNTLSYFDGVNFASRATCRALFSVGLMDQICPPSTVFAAFNNWGGDDKQISIWPYNQHNGGDTFQTSNKIRFAKSGMA
;
A
#
# COMPACT_ATOMS: atom_id res chain seq x y z
N MET A 1 -6.03 -11.91 -17.50
CA MET A 1 -5.35 -13.08 -16.89
C MET A 1 -6.37 -14.21 -16.81
N ILE A 2 -6.14 -15.26 -17.55
CA ILE A 2 -6.95 -16.47 -17.45
C ILE A 2 -6.36 -17.28 -16.30
N GLY A 3 -7.13 -17.44 -15.22
CA GLY A 3 -6.78 -18.26 -14.08
C GLY A 3 -5.44 -17.87 -13.44
N SER A 4 -5.47 -17.23 -12.31
CA SER A 4 -4.26 -17.07 -11.54
C SER A 4 -4.05 -18.35 -10.76
N ASP A 5 -2.99 -19.03 -11.08
CA ASP A 5 -2.41 -20.00 -10.19
C ASP A 5 -1.95 -19.26 -8.93
N PRO A 6 -2.59 -19.43 -7.76
CA PRO A 6 -2.14 -18.77 -6.55
C PRO A 6 -0.88 -19.49 -6.07
N SER A 7 0.27 -19.08 -6.58
CA SER A 7 1.55 -19.61 -6.13
C SER A 7 2.27 -18.61 -5.26
N TYR A 8 2.72 -19.00 -4.11
CA TYR A 8 3.65 -18.30 -3.27
C TYR A 8 4.96 -19.11 -3.21
N PRO A 9 6.11 -18.50 -3.43
CA PRO A 9 6.38 -17.12 -3.82
C PRO A 9 6.07 -16.83 -5.30
N GLY A 10 6.10 -15.57 -5.73
CA GLY A 10 6.01 -15.20 -7.15
C GLY A 10 5.10 -14.02 -7.48
N TYR A 11 4.34 -13.51 -6.52
CA TYR A 11 3.42 -12.38 -6.75
C TYR A 11 4.13 -11.10 -7.17
N MET A 12 5.30 -10.83 -6.58
CA MET A 12 6.05 -9.60 -6.82
C MET A 12 6.64 -9.53 -8.22
N THR A 13 6.83 -10.67 -8.88
CA THR A 13 7.48 -10.76 -10.19
C THR A 13 6.55 -11.17 -11.32
N ARG A 14 5.31 -11.57 -11.00
CA ARG A 14 4.34 -11.99 -12.02
C ARG A 14 3.97 -10.83 -12.93
N GLY A 15 4.39 -10.91 -14.21
CA GLY A 15 4.16 -9.87 -15.21
C GLY A 15 5.02 -8.61 -15.02
N ILE A 16 6.08 -8.63 -14.22
CA ILE A 16 6.90 -7.47 -13.82
C ILE A 16 7.57 -6.75 -15.01
N GLY A 17 7.62 -7.37 -16.17
CA GLY A 17 8.19 -6.76 -17.37
C GLY A 17 7.26 -5.82 -18.13
N ASP A 18 5.97 -5.72 -17.76
CA ASP A 18 4.98 -4.91 -18.46
C ASP A 18 3.86 -4.46 -17.50
N PRO A 19 3.60 -3.14 -17.36
CA PRO A 19 2.52 -2.64 -16.51
C PRO A 19 1.14 -3.20 -16.84
N ALA A 20 0.88 -3.54 -18.10
CA ALA A 20 -0.40 -4.09 -18.53
C ALA A 20 -0.66 -5.51 -18.00
N THR A 21 0.40 -6.27 -17.72
CA THR A 21 0.32 -7.66 -17.27
C THR A 21 0.74 -7.87 -15.82
N TYR A 22 1.25 -6.85 -15.16
CA TYR A 22 1.72 -6.95 -13.78
C TYR A 22 0.60 -7.32 -12.82
N TYR A 23 0.87 -8.24 -11.90
CA TYR A 23 -0.13 -8.81 -10.98
C TYR A 23 -0.89 -7.75 -10.18
N TYR A 24 -0.21 -6.72 -9.68
CA TYR A 24 -0.83 -5.67 -8.87
C TYR A 24 -1.79 -4.77 -9.65
N ARG A 25 -1.75 -4.75 -10.99
CA ARG A 25 -2.79 -4.09 -11.77
C ARG A 25 -4.18 -4.67 -11.45
N ARG A 26 -4.26 -5.99 -11.35
CA ARG A 26 -5.50 -6.66 -10.98
C ARG A 26 -5.87 -6.40 -9.52
N VAL A 27 -4.90 -6.52 -8.61
CA VAL A 27 -5.12 -6.31 -7.17
C VAL A 27 -5.67 -4.92 -6.87
N TYR A 28 -5.08 -3.88 -7.47
CA TYR A 28 -5.57 -2.51 -7.28
C TYR A 28 -6.94 -2.28 -7.92
N THR A 29 -7.21 -2.87 -9.09
CA THR A 29 -8.53 -2.84 -9.71
C THR A 29 -9.58 -3.49 -8.81
N ASP A 30 -9.27 -4.64 -8.22
CA ASP A 30 -10.16 -5.34 -7.29
C ASP A 30 -10.39 -4.51 -6.01
N GLY A 31 -9.38 -3.80 -5.51
CA GLY A 31 -9.51 -2.85 -4.39
C GLY A 31 -10.48 -1.69 -4.69
N VAL A 32 -10.39 -1.09 -5.87
CA VAL A 32 -11.34 -0.05 -6.33
C VAL A 32 -12.75 -0.62 -6.41
N ARG A 33 -12.92 -1.79 -7.02
CA ARG A 33 -14.23 -2.45 -7.15
C ARG A 33 -14.82 -2.86 -5.81
N ALA A 34 -14.01 -3.18 -4.82
CA ALA A 34 -14.48 -3.46 -3.47
C ALA A 34 -15.15 -2.21 -2.84
N VAL A 35 -14.60 -1.01 -3.07
CA VAL A 35 -15.23 0.24 -2.65
C VAL A 35 -16.55 0.49 -3.40
N GLU A 36 -16.57 0.26 -4.71
CA GLU A 36 -17.81 0.38 -5.52
C GLU A 36 -18.90 -0.56 -5.01
N ALA A 37 -18.53 -1.81 -4.72
CA ALA A 37 -19.44 -2.82 -4.18
C ALA A 37 -19.97 -2.41 -2.79
N ALA A 38 -19.10 -1.90 -1.90
CA ALA A 38 -19.51 -1.41 -0.60
C ALA A 38 -20.51 -0.23 -0.74
N ARG A 39 -20.21 0.73 -1.59
CA ARG A 39 -21.09 1.89 -1.86
C ARG A 39 -22.44 1.53 -2.48
N SER A 40 -22.52 0.40 -3.18
CA SER A 40 -23.77 -0.08 -3.77
C SER A 40 -24.70 -0.81 -2.78
N HIS A 41 -24.20 -1.15 -1.60
CA HIS A 41 -24.97 -1.90 -0.61
C HIS A 41 -25.99 -0.98 0.11
N PRO A 42 -27.28 -1.36 0.19
CA PRO A 42 -28.35 -0.47 0.68
C PRO A 42 -28.22 -0.07 2.16
N ALA A 43 -27.45 -0.79 2.96
CA ALA A 43 -27.20 -0.47 4.36
C ALA A 43 -25.98 0.42 4.59
N ILE A 44 -25.28 0.83 3.53
CA ILE A 44 -24.05 1.63 3.64
C ILE A 44 -24.36 3.04 3.10
N ASP A 45 -23.96 4.05 3.85
CA ASP A 45 -23.89 5.41 3.31
C ASP A 45 -22.67 5.50 2.37
N PRO A 46 -22.89 5.69 1.05
CA PRO A 46 -21.80 5.73 0.08
C PRO A 46 -20.82 6.88 0.29
N ALA A 47 -21.21 7.93 1.02
CA ALA A 47 -20.35 9.05 1.40
C ALA A 47 -19.47 8.73 2.64
N GLN A 48 -19.77 7.67 3.38
CA GLN A 48 -19.10 7.32 4.64
C GLN A 48 -18.23 6.05 4.50
N VAL A 49 -17.41 5.98 3.46
CA VAL A 49 -16.53 4.84 3.20
C VAL A 49 -15.08 5.22 3.45
N ALA A 50 -14.42 4.46 4.32
CA ALA A 50 -12.99 4.53 4.57
C ALA A 50 -12.29 3.22 4.14
N VAL A 51 -11.00 3.29 3.87
CA VAL A 51 -10.18 2.11 3.55
C VAL A 51 -9.09 1.92 4.61
N SER A 52 -8.83 0.68 4.97
CA SER A 52 -7.83 0.32 5.98
C SER A 52 -7.14 -0.98 5.61
N GLY A 53 -5.86 -1.09 5.93
CA GLY A 53 -5.13 -2.32 5.74
C GLY A 53 -3.75 -2.27 6.38
N GLY A 54 -3.19 -3.45 6.68
CA GLY A 54 -1.82 -3.61 7.15
C GLY A 54 -0.93 -4.20 6.05
N SER A 55 0.34 -3.82 6.03
CA SER A 55 1.34 -4.36 5.10
C SER A 55 0.87 -4.25 3.64
N GLN A 56 0.66 -5.36 2.95
CA GLN A 56 0.10 -5.38 1.59
C GLN A 56 -1.24 -4.65 1.52
N GLY A 57 -2.12 -4.87 2.50
CA GLY A 57 -3.40 -4.16 2.61
C GLY A 57 -3.21 -2.64 2.81
N GLY A 58 -2.15 -2.24 3.50
CA GLY A 58 -1.76 -0.83 3.66
C GLY A 58 -1.37 -0.19 2.32
N GLY A 59 -0.55 -0.88 1.52
CA GLY A 59 -0.21 -0.43 0.17
C GLY A 59 -1.42 -0.39 -0.76
N ILE A 60 -2.31 -1.38 -0.67
CA ILE A 60 -3.57 -1.40 -1.44
C ILE A 60 -4.47 -0.23 -1.01
N SER A 61 -4.59 0.07 0.29
CA SER A 61 -5.40 1.20 0.77
C SER A 61 -4.88 2.55 0.29
N ILE A 62 -3.56 2.72 0.18
CA ILE A 62 -2.94 3.90 -0.44
C ILE A 62 -3.30 4.00 -1.92
N ALA A 63 -3.16 2.89 -2.66
CA ALA A 63 -3.48 2.86 -4.09
C ALA A 63 -4.96 3.17 -4.33
N VAL A 64 -5.86 2.59 -3.55
CA VAL A 64 -7.30 2.86 -3.63
C VAL A 64 -7.59 4.32 -3.31
N ALA A 65 -6.96 4.90 -2.28
CA ALA A 65 -7.16 6.31 -1.94
C ALA A 65 -6.68 7.27 -3.04
N GLY A 66 -5.65 6.90 -3.80
CA GLY A 66 -5.19 7.67 -4.95
C GLY A 66 -6.03 7.48 -6.23
N LEU A 67 -6.90 6.46 -6.28
CA LEU A 67 -7.72 6.12 -7.44
C LEU A 67 -9.21 6.42 -7.24
N VAL A 68 -9.69 6.38 -6.00
CA VAL A 68 -11.10 6.58 -5.66
C VAL A 68 -11.25 7.92 -4.93
N PRO A 69 -11.96 8.87 -5.52
CA PRO A 69 -12.25 10.14 -4.86
C PRO A 69 -13.25 9.94 -3.71
N ASP A 70 -13.32 10.93 -2.83
CA ASP A 70 -14.36 11.07 -1.80
C ASP A 70 -14.40 9.91 -0.77
N LEU A 71 -13.25 9.29 -0.48
CA LEU A 71 -13.12 8.46 0.70
C LEU A 71 -13.06 9.35 1.95
N VAL A 72 -13.68 8.90 3.04
CA VAL A 72 -13.61 9.60 4.33
C VAL A 72 -12.20 9.56 4.89
N ALA A 73 -11.54 8.41 4.81
CA ALA A 73 -10.18 8.25 5.29
C ALA A 73 -9.47 7.05 4.66
N SER A 74 -8.14 7.10 4.66
CA SER A 74 -7.27 5.95 4.41
C SER A 74 -6.39 5.69 5.64
N LEU A 75 -6.33 4.43 6.09
CA LEU A 75 -5.70 4.02 7.34
C LEU A 75 -4.64 2.92 7.08
N PRO A 76 -3.53 3.25 6.38
CA PRO A 76 -2.50 2.29 6.04
C PRO A 76 -1.56 2.02 7.23
N ASP A 77 -1.50 0.78 7.70
CA ASP A 77 -0.55 0.34 8.70
C ASP A 77 0.67 -0.28 8.07
N VAL A 78 1.87 0.13 8.48
CA VAL A 78 3.17 -0.40 7.99
C VAL A 78 3.12 -0.74 6.50
N PRO A 79 2.70 0.20 5.62
CA PRO A 79 2.33 -0.12 4.26
C PRO A 79 3.49 -0.69 3.44
N PHE A 80 3.24 -1.84 2.81
CA PHE A 80 4.07 -2.43 1.78
C PHE A 80 3.81 -1.76 0.42
N LEU A 81 4.53 -2.09 -0.63
CA LEU A 81 4.38 -1.57 -2.00
C LEU A 81 4.72 -0.06 -2.14
N CYS A 82 5.55 0.47 -1.26
CA CYS A 82 5.97 1.86 -1.28
C CYS A 82 7.47 1.97 -1.56
N HIS A 83 7.84 2.88 -2.46
CA HIS A 83 9.22 3.19 -2.82
C HIS A 83 10.05 1.94 -3.17
N PHE A 84 9.56 1.17 -4.16
CA PHE A 84 10.13 -0.13 -4.54
C PHE A 84 11.65 -0.13 -4.74
N ARG A 85 12.20 0.89 -5.43
CA ARG A 85 13.66 0.95 -5.63
C ARG A 85 14.39 1.02 -4.31
N ARG A 86 13.99 1.93 -3.43
CA ARG A 86 14.58 2.08 -2.10
C ARG A 86 14.45 0.80 -1.27
N ALA A 87 13.26 0.20 -1.27
CA ALA A 87 13.00 -1.03 -0.54
C ALA A 87 13.96 -2.16 -0.96
N THR A 88 14.11 -2.39 -2.27
CA THR A 88 14.99 -3.45 -2.80
C THR A 88 16.47 -3.20 -2.58
N GLU A 89 16.87 -2.00 -2.20
CA GLU A 89 18.26 -1.64 -1.89
C GLU A 89 18.61 -1.76 -0.40
N ILE A 90 17.59 -1.74 0.50
CA ILE A 90 17.84 -1.65 1.95
C ILE A 90 17.28 -2.81 2.77
N THR A 91 16.50 -3.71 2.16
CA THR A 91 16.07 -4.95 2.82
C THR A 91 16.16 -6.13 1.88
N ASP A 92 16.55 -7.28 2.42
CA ASP A 92 16.53 -8.58 1.74
C ASP A 92 15.39 -9.48 2.26
N ALA A 93 14.49 -8.92 3.05
CA ALA A 93 13.33 -9.63 3.57
C ALA A 93 12.26 -9.83 2.47
N ALA A 94 11.53 -10.94 2.55
CA ALA A 94 10.32 -11.13 1.75
C ALA A 94 9.24 -10.12 2.16
N PRO A 95 8.43 -9.62 1.22
CA PRO A 95 8.33 -10.04 -0.20
C PRO A 95 9.25 -9.27 -1.18
N TYR A 96 9.95 -8.21 -0.78
CA TYR A 96 10.88 -7.48 -1.66
C TYR A 96 12.01 -8.37 -2.19
N ALA A 97 12.42 -9.39 -1.42
CA ALA A 97 13.41 -10.39 -1.84
C ALA A 97 13.08 -11.09 -3.17
N GLU A 98 11.81 -11.21 -3.53
CA GLU A 98 11.40 -11.79 -4.83
C GLU A 98 11.89 -10.92 -6.00
N ILE A 99 11.74 -9.60 -5.89
CA ILE A 99 12.20 -8.63 -6.92
C ILE A 99 13.73 -8.68 -6.98
N ILE A 100 14.40 -8.71 -5.83
CA ILE A 100 15.87 -8.77 -5.74
C ILE A 100 16.38 -10.05 -6.41
N SER A 101 15.76 -11.18 -6.10
CA SER A 101 16.14 -12.47 -6.70
C SER A 101 15.92 -12.49 -8.22
N TYR A 102 14.83 -11.91 -8.70
CA TYR A 102 14.57 -11.75 -10.13
C TYR A 102 15.64 -10.89 -10.80
N LEU A 103 16.01 -9.75 -10.20
CA LEU A 103 17.00 -8.82 -10.76
C LEU A 103 18.42 -9.37 -10.71
N ARG A 104 18.75 -10.24 -9.74
CA ARG A 104 20.05 -10.94 -9.71
C ARG A 104 20.27 -11.83 -10.95
N VAL A 105 19.19 -12.39 -11.49
CA VAL A 105 19.21 -13.23 -12.68
C VAL A 105 19.05 -12.40 -13.96
N HIS A 106 18.17 -11.41 -13.94
CA HIS A 106 17.81 -10.59 -15.10
C HIS A 106 18.38 -9.16 -15.01
N ARG A 107 19.70 -9.06 -14.97
CA ARG A 107 20.43 -7.80 -14.75
C ARG A 107 20.22 -6.76 -15.87
N ASP A 108 19.96 -7.22 -17.07
CA ASP A 108 19.63 -6.42 -18.26
C ASP A 108 18.23 -5.80 -18.22
N LYS A 109 17.37 -6.22 -17.27
CA LYS A 109 15.97 -5.78 -17.17
C LYS A 109 15.72 -4.74 -16.07
N LEU A 110 16.76 -4.22 -15.43
CA LEU A 110 16.65 -3.33 -14.27
C LEU A 110 15.70 -2.15 -14.55
N ASP A 111 15.97 -1.40 -15.62
CA ASP A 111 15.17 -0.20 -15.93
C ASP A 111 13.73 -0.57 -16.33
N ARG A 112 13.55 -1.65 -17.07
CA ARG A 112 12.22 -2.14 -17.44
C ARG A 112 11.39 -2.53 -16.20
N VAL A 113 12.00 -3.23 -15.25
CA VAL A 113 11.36 -3.64 -14.00
C VAL A 113 10.94 -2.43 -13.19
N PHE A 114 11.83 -1.48 -12.93
CA PHE A 114 11.49 -0.30 -12.14
C PHE A 114 10.56 0.66 -12.89
N ASN A 115 10.59 0.71 -14.20
CA ASN A 115 9.56 1.40 -14.98
C ASN A 115 8.18 0.76 -14.74
N THR A 116 8.06 -0.57 -14.80
CA THR A 116 6.80 -1.24 -14.47
C THR A 116 6.36 -0.95 -13.03
N LEU A 117 7.26 -1.12 -12.05
CA LEU A 117 6.95 -0.92 -10.64
C LEU A 117 6.53 0.52 -10.31
N SER A 118 7.03 1.52 -11.04
CA SER A 118 6.65 2.92 -10.83
C SER A 118 5.15 3.18 -11.04
N TYR A 119 4.49 2.43 -11.91
CA TYR A 119 3.03 2.51 -12.10
C TYR A 119 2.23 1.98 -10.91
N PHE A 120 2.88 1.22 -10.03
CA PHE A 120 2.24 0.55 -8.88
C PHE A 120 2.85 0.97 -7.55
N ASP A 121 3.74 1.95 -7.55
CA ASP A 121 4.38 2.44 -6.33
C ASP A 121 3.40 3.27 -5.49
N GLY A 122 3.23 2.89 -4.23
CA GLY A 122 2.36 3.56 -3.28
C GLY A 122 2.68 5.05 -3.11
N VAL A 123 3.93 5.46 -3.29
CA VAL A 123 4.32 6.89 -3.25
C VAL A 123 3.61 7.70 -4.33
N ASN A 124 3.48 7.14 -5.55
CA ASN A 124 2.81 7.81 -6.65
C ASN A 124 1.29 7.88 -6.48
N PHE A 125 0.68 6.90 -5.80
CA PHE A 125 -0.73 6.97 -5.43
C PHE A 125 -0.95 7.92 -4.25
N ALA A 126 -0.07 7.91 -3.27
CA ALA A 126 -0.13 8.82 -2.13
C ALA A 126 -0.19 10.30 -2.55
N SER A 127 0.57 10.69 -3.59
CA SER A 127 0.57 12.06 -4.10
C SER A 127 -0.76 12.51 -4.73
N ARG A 128 -1.64 11.56 -5.06
CA ARG A 128 -2.96 11.79 -5.64
C ARG A 128 -4.09 11.67 -4.62
N ALA A 129 -3.83 11.06 -3.48
CA ALA A 129 -4.81 10.85 -2.43
C ALA A 129 -5.02 12.15 -1.64
N THR A 130 -6.28 12.56 -1.49
CA THR A 130 -6.66 13.82 -0.83
C THR A 130 -7.46 13.63 0.43
N CYS A 131 -7.96 12.40 0.69
CA CYS A 131 -8.70 12.12 1.91
C CYS A 131 -7.80 12.19 3.15
N ARG A 132 -8.42 12.24 4.33
CA ARG A 132 -7.70 12.14 5.60
C ARG A 132 -6.90 10.86 5.68
N ALA A 133 -5.74 10.88 6.33
CA ALA A 133 -4.92 9.69 6.45
C ALA A 133 -4.30 9.51 7.84
N LEU A 134 -4.33 8.26 8.34
CA LEU A 134 -3.57 7.86 9.51
C LEU A 134 -2.69 6.68 9.17
N PHE A 135 -1.41 6.93 9.03
CA PHE A 135 -0.37 5.91 8.82
C PHE A 135 0.11 5.32 10.14
N SER A 136 0.72 4.15 10.10
CA SER A 136 1.60 3.68 11.15
C SER A 136 2.95 3.23 10.60
N VAL A 137 3.99 3.31 11.44
CA VAL A 137 5.34 2.85 11.13
C VAL A 137 6.00 2.25 12.37
N GLY A 138 6.59 1.07 12.24
CA GLY A 138 7.50 0.50 13.22
C GLY A 138 8.93 0.87 12.85
N LEU A 139 9.68 1.53 13.74
CA LEU A 139 11.03 1.99 13.38
C LEU A 139 12.05 0.85 13.24
N MET A 140 11.74 -0.35 13.74
CA MET A 140 12.55 -1.56 13.59
C MET A 140 12.03 -2.51 12.50
N ASP A 141 11.09 -2.05 11.66
CA ASP A 141 10.50 -2.86 10.60
C ASP A 141 11.52 -3.09 9.47
N GLN A 142 11.87 -4.35 9.25
CA GLN A 142 12.77 -4.78 8.17
C GLN A 142 12.02 -5.31 6.95
N ILE A 143 10.72 -5.53 7.05
CA ILE A 143 9.85 -5.98 5.95
C ILE A 143 9.39 -4.79 5.14
N CYS A 144 8.84 -3.78 5.81
CA CYS A 144 8.49 -2.48 5.23
C CYS A 144 9.36 -1.39 5.87
N PRO A 145 10.60 -1.18 5.40
CA PRO A 145 11.53 -0.29 6.07
C PRO A 145 10.96 1.10 6.28
N PRO A 146 11.17 1.74 7.45
CA PRO A 146 10.54 3.01 7.80
C PRO A 146 10.66 4.09 6.74
N SER A 147 11.81 4.18 6.06
CA SER A 147 12.01 5.17 5.01
C SER A 147 11.06 5.03 3.82
N THR A 148 10.55 3.82 3.54
CA THR A 148 9.58 3.59 2.46
C THR A 148 8.18 4.01 2.87
N VAL A 149 7.83 3.82 4.14
CA VAL A 149 6.57 4.28 4.74
C VAL A 149 6.54 5.81 4.80
N PHE A 150 7.61 6.42 5.30
CA PHE A 150 7.73 7.89 5.33
C PHE A 150 7.72 8.49 3.93
N ALA A 151 8.24 7.82 2.91
CA ALA A 151 8.15 8.30 1.53
C ALA A 151 6.69 8.43 1.08
N ALA A 152 5.83 7.45 1.35
CA ALA A 152 4.41 7.54 1.04
C ALA A 152 3.71 8.61 1.88
N PHE A 153 3.96 8.64 3.20
CA PHE A 153 3.39 9.65 4.10
C PHE A 153 3.75 11.08 3.71
N ASN A 154 5.02 11.36 3.44
CA ASN A 154 5.48 12.70 3.09
C ASN A 154 4.89 13.19 1.77
N ASN A 155 4.64 12.27 0.84
CA ASN A 155 4.05 12.58 -0.46
C ASN A 155 2.52 12.51 -0.48
N TRP A 156 1.85 12.25 0.64
CA TRP A 156 0.39 12.28 0.69
C TRP A 156 -0.15 13.66 0.31
N GLY A 157 -1.06 13.71 -0.68
CA GLY A 157 -1.55 14.96 -1.26
C GLY A 157 -2.54 15.73 -0.39
N GLY A 158 -3.22 15.05 0.55
CA GLY A 158 -4.11 15.72 1.51
C GLY A 158 -3.37 16.33 2.69
N ASP A 159 -3.87 17.44 3.22
CA ASP A 159 -3.26 18.16 4.35
C ASP A 159 -3.54 17.49 5.71
N ASP A 160 -4.71 16.85 5.89
CA ASP A 160 -5.07 16.13 7.12
C ASP A 160 -4.46 14.73 7.11
N LYS A 161 -3.17 14.67 7.41
CA LYS A 161 -2.41 13.42 7.50
C LYS A 161 -1.65 13.31 8.81
N GLN A 162 -1.70 12.14 9.41
CA GLN A 162 -1.02 11.81 10.66
C GLN A 162 -0.26 10.49 10.52
N ILE A 163 0.78 10.31 11.32
CA ILE A 163 1.51 9.05 11.40
C ILE A 163 1.79 8.67 12.84
N SER A 164 1.39 7.47 13.23
CA SER A 164 1.76 6.86 14.50
C SER A 164 3.13 6.22 14.37
N ILE A 165 4.10 6.72 15.12
CA ILE A 165 5.47 6.20 15.12
C ILE A 165 5.64 5.26 16.33
N TRP A 166 6.03 4.03 16.07
CA TRP A 166 6.25 2.99 17.07
C TRP A 166 7.73 2.62 17.15
N PRO A 167 8.50 3.28 18.04
CA PRO A 167 9.97 3.20 18.03
C PRO A 167 10.55 1.80 18.24
N TYR A 168 9.86 0.96 19.01
CA TYR A 168 10.33 -0.37 19.39
C TYR A 168 9.63 -1.52 18.67
N ASN A 169 8.70 -1.19 17.74
CA ASN A 169 7.96 -2.18 16.98
C ASN A 169 8.64 -2.47 15.64
N GLN A 170 8.45 -3.69 15.21
CA GLN A 170 8.77 -4.18 13.87
C GLN A 170 7.55 -4.04 12.96
N HIS A 171 7.29 -5.05 12.15
CA HIS A 171 6.18 -5.10 11.18
C HIS A 171 4.77 -5.17 11.81
N ASN A 172 4.68 -5.33 13.11
CA ASN A 172 3.40 -5.27 13.84
C ASN A 172 2.84 -3.84 14.05
N GLY A 173 3.66 -2.79 13.85
CA GLY A 173 3.22 -1.40 13.74
C GLY A 173 2.28 -0.87 14.83
N GLY A 174 2.45 -1.32 16.09
CA GLY A 174 1.66 -0.85 17.25
C GLY A 174 0.44 -1.70 17.61
N ASP A 175 0.15 -2.79 16.89
CA ASP A 175 -0.88 -3.79 17.23
C ASP A 175 -2.25 -3.21 17.63
N THR A 176 -2.74 -3.60 18.81
CA THR A 176 -4.04 -3.17 19.34
C THR A 176 -4.10 -1.68 19.67
N PHE A 177 -2.96 -1.06 20.04
CA PHE A 177 -2.90 0.39 20.26
C PHE A 177 -3.14 1.16 18.96
N GLN A 178 -2.54 0.72 17.86
CA GLN A 178 -2.77 1.31 16.55
C GLN A 178 -4.22 1.08 16.08
N THR A 179 -4.77 -0.10 16.31
CA THR A 179 -6.18 -0.38 16.01
C THR A 179 -7.12 0.60 16.73
N SER A 180 -6.85 0.87 18.03
CA SER A 180 -7.61 1.86 18.80
C SER A 180 -7.48 3.28 18.24
N ASN A 181 -6.28 3.67 17.78
CA ASN A 181 -6.05 4.96 17.14
C ASN A 181 -6.84 5.07 15.82
N LYS A 182 -6.83 4.04 14.99
CA LYS A 182 -7.60 4.01 13.73
C LYS A 182 -9.10 4.15 13.95
N ILE A 183 -9.67 3.45 14.93
CA ILE A 183 -11.09 3.53 15.24
C ILE A 183 -11.46 4.96 15.66
N ARG A 184 -10.66 5.60 16.51
CA ARG A 184 -10.90 7.00 16.93
C ARG A 184 -10.79 7.96 15.74
N PHE A 185 -9.75 7.80 14.93
CA PHE A 185 -9.52 8.65 13.76
C PHE A 185 -10.65 8.52 12.74
N ALA A 186 -11.09 7.30 12.42
CA ALA A 186 -12.20 7.07 11.51
C ALA A 186 -13.49 7.71 12.02
N LYS A 187 -13.84 7.48 13.29
CA LYS A 187 -15.06 8.06 13.89
C LYS A 187 -15.08 9.59 13.89
N SER A 188 -13.94 10.25 14.10
CA SER A 188 -13.86 11.72 14.08
C SER A 188 -14.06 12.34 12.70
N GLY A 189 -13.99 11.55 11.64
CA GLY A 189 -14.23 11.99 10.26
C GLY A 189 -15.61 11.63 9.71
N MET A 190 -16.40 10.85 10.46
CA MET A 190 -17.74 10.37 10.09
C MET A 190 -18.87 11.13 10.82
N ALA A 191 -18.56 12.21 11.52
CA ALA A 191 -19.51 13.00 12.29
C ALA A 191 -20.15 14.12 11.49
#